data_41baeacc783a1749a5b9e3b4951239ac
#
_entry.id   41baeacc783a1749a5b9e3b4951239ac
#
_cell.length_a   1.000
_cell.length_b   1.000
_cell.length_c   1.000
_cell.angle_alpha   90.00
_cell.angle_beta   90.00
_cell.angle_gamma   90.00
#
_symmetry.space_group_name_H-M   'P 1'
#
loop_
_entity.id
_entity.type
_entity.pdbx_description
1 polymer ?
#
loop_
_entity_poly.entity_id
_entity_poly.type
_entity_poly.pdbx_seq_one_letter_code
_entity_poly.pdbx_strand_id
1 'polypeptide(L)'
;MNEKIKQIAQDYANSCHDEELALLRELAQIPAPSGHEERRAAFIRDWLLAQGAPVSSVRIDEAKNVILSLPGPADGDDGITVFAAHTDVVFPDTEALPLAESAERLLCPGVGDDTANLVGLLLAARYLLRERVALDRRVLVVANSCEEGLGNLAGTRELFSHYEGRVREFTSFDLYLGTHVTSAVGSHRWRVRCRTQGGHSWENFGRDNAIEELCSFIEDLYALELPTHAKTTINVGRFVGGTTVNSIAEEASVLVEYRSSSQRCLEEMYGMFVVLVEEHLRRGTRIDAKLIGRRPASGDRVPDGQAELVSRTDEVLRALGGVEPEHHESSTDANVPFSLGIPAHTVGTVVGDLLHTREEWIEKASLKQGLAVILALMLEHATEL
;
A
#
# COMPACT_ATOMS: atom_id res chain seq x y z
N MET A 1 4.01 27.47 1.58
CA MET A 1 2.72 27.12 2.24
C MET A 1 1.98 28.37 2.67
N ASN A 2 0.65 28.40 2.55
CA ASN A 2 -0.20 29.53 2.96
C ASN A 2 -0.36 29.55 4.50
N GLU A 3 -0.06 30.68 5.17
CA GLU A 3 -0.16 30.81 6.65
C GLU A 3 -1.59 30.60 7.17
N LYS A 4 -2.62 30.92 6.40
CA LYS A 4 -4.01 30.66 6.79
C LYS A 4 -4.33 29.16 6.80
N ILE A 5 -3.86 28.42 5.80
CA ILE A 5 -3.97 26.96 5.77
C ILE A 5 -3.27 26.34 6.98
N LYS A 6 -2.05 26.79 7.25
CA LYS A 6 -1.25 26.32 8.40
C LYS A 6 -2.02 26.50 9.72
N GLN A 7 -2.55 27.70 9.95
CA GLN A 7 -3.28 28.00 11.20
C GLN A 7 -4.54 27.14 11.32
N ILE A 8 -5.34 27.04 10.24
CA ILE A 8 -6.56 26.22 10.23
C ILE A 8 -6.23 24.77 10.56
N ALA A 9 -5.21 24.21 9.89
CA ALA A 9 -4.82 22.82 10.05
C ALA A 9 -4.35 22.52 11.49
N GLN A 10 -3.54 23.41 12.08
CA GLN A 10 -3.07 23.26 13.46
C GLN A 10 -4.21 23.39 14.48
N ASP A 11 -5.08 24.39 14.33
CA ASP A 11 -6.20 24.61 15.25
C ASP A 11 -7.18 23.43 15.23
N TYR A 12 -7.51 22.94 14.05
CA TYR A 12 -8.37 21.77 13.89
C TYR A 12 -7.74 20.50 14.50
N ALA A 13 -6.50 20.21 14.18
CA ALA A 13 -5.81 19.04 14.72
C ALA A 13 -5.72 19.07 16.25
N ASN A 14 -5.44 20.24 16.83
CA ASN A 14 -5.43 20.42 18.29
C ASN A 14 -6.81 20.20 18.91
N SER A 15 -7.89 20.62 18.24
CA SER A 15 -9.26 20.48 18.74
C SER A 15 -9.80 19.05 18.67
N CYS A 16 -9.24 18.20 17.79
CA CYS A 16 -9.74 16.87 17.48
C CYS A 16 -8.96 15.73 18.16
N HIS A 17 -7.89 16.00 18.87
CA HIS A 17 -6.95 14.97 19.34
C HIS A 17 -7.58 13.82 20.14
N ASP A 18 -8.47 14.12 21.08
CA ASP A 18 -9.11 13.08 21.89
C ASP A 18 -10.06 12.23 21.04
N GLU A 19 -10.72 12.83 20.07
CA GLU A 19 -11.60 12.16 19.12
C GLU A 19 -10.81 11.31 18.13
N GLU A 20 -9.66 11.81 17.66
CA GLU A 20 -8.72 11.08 16.82
C GLU A 20 -8.23 9.80 17.51
N LEU A 21 -7.81 9.91 18.77
CA LEU A 21 -7.43 8.76 19.59
C LEU A 21 -8.59 7.77 19.79
N ALA A 22 -9.81 8.27 20.01
CA ALA A 22 -10.98 7.42 20.19
C ALA A 22 -11.29 6.63 18.91
N LEU A 23 -11.30 7.30 17.75
CA LEU A 23 -11.55 6.66 16.46
C LEU A 23 -10.44 5.66 16.11
N LEU A 24 -9.18 6.01 16.40
CA LEU A 24 -8.04 5.12 16.16
C LEU A 24 -8.16 3.83 16.98
N ARG A 25 -8.51 3.91 18.27
CA ARG A 25 -8.70 2.73 19.12
C ARG A 25 -9.81 1.81 18.59
N GLU A 26 -10.89 2.40 18.10
CA GLU A 26 -12.03 1.64 17.58
C GLU A 26 -11.66 0.96 16.24
N LEU A 27 -11.10 1.72 15.30
CA LEU A 27 -10.77 1.21 13.96
C LEU A 27 -9.63 0.19 13.99
N ALA A 28 -8.58 0.41 14.80
CA ALA A 28 -7.43 -0.49 14.91
C ALA A 28 -7.80 -1.90 15.39
N GLN A 29 -8.86 -2.04 16.20
CA GLN A 29 -9.32 -3.33 16.70
C GLN A 29 -10.20 -4.11 15.70
N ILE A 30 -10.66 -3.47 14.62
CA ILE A 30 -11.42 -4.18 13.58
C ILE A 30 -10.44 -4.91 12.66
N PRO A 31 -10.42 -6.25 12.65
CA PRO A 31 -9.51 -7.00 11.79
C PRO A 31 -9.87 -6.78 10.32
N ALA A 32 -8.85 -6.61 9.49
CA ALA A 32 -8.98 -6.41 8.05
C ALA A 32 -7.79 -7.01 7.28
N PRO A 33 -7.66 -8.35 7.25
CA PRO A 33 -6.67 -8.98 6.37
C PRO A 33 -6.94 -8.59 4.92
N SER A 34 -5.89 -8.44 4.11
CA SER A 34 -6.03 -8.10 2.68
C SER A 34 -7.04 -9.02 1.97
N GLY A 35 -8.02 -8.43 1.31
CA GLY A 35 -9.14 -9.12 0.67
C GLY A 35 -10.32 -9.44 1.61
N HIS A 36 -10.27 -9.04 2.90
CA HIS A 36 -11.31 -9.28 3.90
C HIS A 36 -11.63 -8.02 4.72
N GLU A 37 -11.67 -6.86 4.06
CA GLU A 37 -11.85 -5.53 4.67
C GLU A 37 -13.32 -5.14 4.90
N GLU A 38 -14.29 -6.02 4.64
CA GLU A 38 -15.74 -5.70 4.65
C GLU A 38 -16.19 -5.01 5.94
N ARG A 39 -15.64 -5.45 7.10
CA ARG A 39 -16.03 -4.89 8.41
C ARG A 39 -15.51 -3.47 8.59
N ARG A 40 -14.24 -3.19 8.21
CA ARG A 40 -13.68 -1.84 8.23
C ARG A 40 -14.38 -0.94 7.22
N ALA A 41 -14.61 -1.42 6.00
CA ALA A 41 -15.30 -0.68 4.96
C ALA A 41 -16.72 -0.26 5.41
N ALA A 42 -17.48 -1.18 6.00
CA ALA A 42 -18.80 -0.85 6.54
C ALA A 42 -18.73 0.19 7.67
N PHE A 43 -17.80 0.03 8.61
CA PHE A 43 -17.58 0.98 9.70
C PHE A 43 -17.24 2.38 9.17
N ILE A 44 -16.31 2.50 8.25
CA ILE A 44 -15.87 3.78 7.68
C ILE A 44 -17.00 4.46 6.92
N ARG A 45 -17.75 3.71 6.09
CA ARG A 45 -18.94 4.25 5.41
C ARG A 45 -19.94 4.83 6.42
N ASP A 46 -20.29 4.05 7.44
CA ASP A 46 -21.30 4.45 8.43
C ASP A 46 -20.81 5.64 9.26
N TRP A 47 -19.53 5.68 9.58
CA TRP A 47 -18.90 6.81 10.24
C TRP A 47 -18.98 8.09 9.38
N LEU A 48 -18.62 8.03 8.09
CA LEU A 48 -18.73 9.18 7.16
C LEU A 48 -20.16 9.70 7.06
N LEU A 49 -21.15 8.81 6.97
CA LEU A 49 -22.56 9.19 6.96
C LEU A 49 -22.96 9.88 8.26
N ALA A 50 -22.51 9.37 9.41
CA ALA A 50 -22.74 9.99 10.72
C ALA A 50 -22.06 11.37 10.86
N GLN A 51 -20.95 11.62 10.12
CA GLN A 51 -20.33 12.95 10.06
C GLN A 51 -21.05 13.93 9.12
N GLY A 52 -22.12 13.51 8.46
CA GLY A 52 -22.95 14.37 7.61
C GLY A 52 -22.65 14.27 6.11
N ALA A 53 -21.86 13.29 5.69
CA ALA A 53 -21.67 13.03 4.26
C ALA A 53 -23.00 12.65 3.60
N PRO A 54 -23.37 13.25 2.45
CA PRO A 54 -24.56 12.84 1.70
C PRO A 54 -24.47 11.35 1.32
N VAL A 55 -25.57 10.62 1.44
CA VAL A 55 -25.62 9.19 1.08
C VAL A 55 -25.14 8.94 -0.36
N SER A 56 -25.47 9.85 -1.28
CA SER A 56 -25.07 9.76 -2.68
C SER A 56 -23.58 10.03 -2.93
N SER A 57 -22.85 10.60 -1.96
CA SER A 57 -21.43 10.90 -2.07
C SER A 57 -20.53 9.81 -1.51
N VAL A 58 -21.07 8.83 -0.79
CA VAL A 58 -20.30 7.73 -0.20
C VAL A 58 -20.68 6.41 -0.84
N ARG A 59 -19.70 5.65 -1.31
CA ARG A 59 -19.93 4.30 -1.85
C ARG A 59 -18.84 3.34 -1.43
N ILE A 60 -19.17 2.06 -1.38
CA ILE A 60 -18.21 0.96 -1.33
C ILE A 60 -18.21 0.32 -2.71
N ASP A 61 -17.05 0.18 -3.34
CA ASP A 61 -16.90 -0.45 -4.65
C ASP A 61 -16.68 -1.98 -4.54
N GLU A 62 -16.47 -2.63 -5.70
CA GLU A 62 -16.30 -4.09 -5.78
C GLU A 62 -15.01 -4.58 -5.11
N ALA A 63 -13.98 -3.73 -5.08
CA ALA A 63 -12.74 -4.01 -4.36
C ALA A 63 -12.81 -3.70 -2.87
N LYS A 64 -13.96 -3.18 -2.36
CA LYS A 64 -14.20 -2.74 -0.97
C LYS A 64 -13.56 -1.40 -0.60
N ASN A 65 -13.12 -0.61 -1.55
CA ASN A 65 -12.75 0.76 -1.26
C ASN A 65 -13.97 1.52 -0.77
N VAL A 66 -13.80 2.31 0.29
CA VAL A 66 -14.80 3.31 0.69
C VAL A 66 -14.41 4.65 0.07
N ILE A 67 -15.27 5.16 -0.80
CA ILE A 67 -15.01 6.36 -1.57
C ILE A 67 -16.00 7.44 -1.16
N LEU A 68 -15.49 8.56 -0.62
CA LEU A 68 -16.23 9.80 -0.45
C LEU A 68 -15.87 10.74 -1.59
N SER A 69 -16.89 11.18 -2.34
CA SER A 69 -16.74 12.14 -3.44
C SER A 69 -17.17 13.54 -2.99
N LEU A 70 -16.24 14.47 -2.92
CA LEU A 70 -16.45 15.88 -2.67
C LEU A 70 -16.53 16.62 -4.01
N PRO A 71 -17.57 17.41 -4.26
CA PRO A 71 -17.77 18.08 -5.56
C PRO A 71 -16.72 19.18 -5.78
N GLY A 72 -16.25 19.31 -7.01
CA GLY A 72 -15.59 20.50 -7.54
C GLY A 72 -16.58 21.53 -8.07
N PRO A 73 -16.11 22.53 -8.86
CA PRO A 73 -16.95 23.53 -9.51
C PRO A 73 -18.03 22.90 -10.39
N ALA A 74 -19.21 23.54 -10.46
CA ALA A 74 -20.35 23.01 -11.19
C ALA A 74 -20.16 22.94 -12.72
N ASP A 75 -19.27 23.78 -13.27
CA ASP A 75 -19.10 23.99 -14.71
C ASP A 75 -17.82 23.36 -15.30
N GLY A 76 -17.07 22.54 -14.53
CA GLY A 76 -15.80 22.00 -14.97
C GLY A 76 -15.64 20.50 -14.72
N ASP A 77 -15.13 19.77 -15.71
CA ASP A 77 -14.53 18.45 -15.54
C ASP A 77 -13.00 18.60 -15.49
N ASP A 78 -12.50 19.39 -14.55
CA ASP A 78 -11.06 19.70 -14.41
C ASP A 78 -10.24 18.53 -13.88
N GLY A 79 -10.86 17.36 -13.84
CA GLY A 79 -10.25 16.15 -13.36
C GLY A 79 -10.52 15.88 -11.88
N ILE A 80 -9.77 14.93 -11.34
CA ILE A 80 -9.96 14.41 -9.99
C ILE A 80 -8.63 14.43 -9.24
N THR A 81 -8.62 14.96 -8.01
CA THR A 81 -7.55 14.71 -7.05
C THR A 81 -7.99 13.60 -6.10
N VAL A 82 -7.11 12.67 -5.82
CA VAL A 82 -7.36 11.54 -4.91
C VAL A 82 -6.46 11.65 -3.69
N PHE A 83 -7.05 11.55 -2.51
CA PHE A 83 -6.38 11.33 -1.24
C PHE A 83 -6.78 9.96 -0.71
N ALA A 84 -5.82 9.09 -0.47
CA ALA A 84 -6.05 7.70 -0.07
C ALA A 84 -5.26 7.33 1.19
N ALA A 85 -5.75 6.33 1.91
CA ALA A 85 -5.06 5.61 2.97
C ALA A 85 -5.64 4.20 3.01
N HIS A 86 -4.82 3.17 3.23
CA HIS A 86 -5.34 1.81 3.11
C HIS A 86 -6.00 1.27 4.39
N THR A 87 -6.87 0.29 4.19
CA THR A 87 -7.70 -0.28 5.26
C THR A 87 -7.23 -1.64 5.73
N ASP A 88 -6.48 -2.34 4.90
CA ASP A 88 -6.01 -3.68 5.23
C ASP A 88 -4.75 -3.67 6.10
N VAL A 89 -4.46 -4.81 6.69
CA VAL A 89 -3.27 -5.07 7.49
C VAL A 89 -2.66 -6.41 7.09
N VAL A 90 -1.34 -6.57 7.25
CA VAL A 90 -0.61 -7.81 6.90
C VAL A 90 -1.02 -9.04 7.72
N PHE A 91 -1.74 -8.84 8.82
CA PHE A 91 -2.06 -9.90 9.77
C PHE A 91 -3.33 -10.65 9.36
N PRO A 92 -3.33 -12.00 9.40
CA PRO A 92 -4.46 -12.83 8.95
C PRO A 92 -5.56 -12.99 10.02
N ASP A 93 -5.56 -12.17 11.06
CA ASP A 93 -6.49 -12.28 12.20
C ASP A 93 -7.92 -11.95 11.77
N THR A 94 -8.87 -12.73 12.25
CA THR A 94 -10.32 -12.52 12.05
C THR A 94 -11.03 -12.01 13.31
N GLU A 95 -10.34 -12.06 14.46
CA GLU A 95 -10.78 -11.53 15.74
C GLU A 95 -10.10 -10.19 16.02
N ALA A 96 -10.63 -9.44 17.00
CA ALA A 96 -10.11 -8.14 17.37
C ALA A 96 -8.60 -8.19 17.67
N LEU A 97 -7.86 -7.29 17.03
CA LEU A 97 -6.41 -7.17 17.23
C LEU A 97 -6.09 -6.68 18.65
N PRO A 98 -5.01 -7.21 19.26
CA PRO A 98 -4.64 -6.81 20.62
C PRO A 98 -4.19 -5.35 20.64
N LEU A 99 -4.84 -4.54 21.47
CA LEU A 99 -4.51 -3.14 21.68
C LEU A 99 -3.96 -2.94 23.08
N ALA A 100 -2.80 -2.31 23.18
CA ALA A 100 -2.20 -1.88 24.43
C ALA A 100 -1.86 -0.39 24.37
N GLU A 101 -1.89 0.28 25.51
CA GLU A 101 -1.71 1.72 25.56
C GLU A 101 -0.88 2.14 26.79
N SER A 102 0.07 3.05 26.57
CA SER A 102 0.79 3.79 27.60
C SER A 102 0.38 5.27 27.61
N ALA A 103 1.00 6.08 28.47
CA ALA A 103 0.80 7.53 28.41
C ALA A 103 1.17 8.14 27.05
N GLU A 104 2.22 7.63 26.40
CA GLU A 104 2.82 8.18 25.19
C GLU A 104 2.47 7.42 23.91
N ARG A 105 2.27 6.10 24.01
CA ARG A 105 2.17 5.21 22.85
C ARG A 105 0.85 4.43 22.82
N LEU A 106 0.42 4.12 21.63
CA LEU A 106 -0.61 3.15 21.33
C LEU A 106 0.02 2.02 20.52
N LEU A 107 -0.16 0.77 20.99
CA LEU A 107 0.38 -0.43 20.38
C LEU A 107 -0.78 -1.28 19.87
N CYS A 108 -0.77 -1.58 18.59
CA CYS A 108 -1.69 -2.53 17.95
C CYS A 108 -1.09 -2.92 16.59
N PRO A 109 -1.15 -4.19 16.18
CA PRO A 109 -0.71 -4.58 14.84
C PRO A 109 -1.44 -3.79 13.75
N GLY A 110 -0.70 -3.13 12.84
CA GLY A 110 -1.27 -2.28 11.77
C GLY A 110 -1.78 -0.92 12.26
N VAL A 111 -1.32 -0.44 13.42
CA VAL A 111 -1.76 0.85 13.96
C VAL A 111 -1.13 2.04 13.26
N GLY A 112 0.12 1.91 12.83
CA GLY A 112 0.86 2.92 12.07
C GLY A 112 0.72 2.69 10.57
N ASP A 113 0.69 1.42 10.18
CA ASP A 113 0.55 0.94 8.82
C ASP A 113 -0.79 0.19 8.66
N ASP A 114 -1.88 0.86 8.29
CA ASP A 114 -1.99 2.27 7.90
C ASP A 114 -3.10 2.97 8.72
N THR A 115 -3.55 2.35 9.83
CA THR A 115 -4.79 2.77 10.53
C THR A 115 -4.73 4.22 11.03
N ALA A 116 -3.57 4.70 11.51
CA ALA A 116 -3.45 6.06 12.03
C ALA A 116 -3.50 7.12 10.90
N ASN A 117 -2.84 6.88 9.76
CA ASN A 117 -2.93 7.75 8.59
C ASN A 117 -4.36 7.79 8.05
N LEU A 118 -5.05 6.63 8.01
CA LEU A 118 -6.46 6.53 7.61
C LEU A 118 -7.36 7.35 8.53
N VAL A 119 -7.18 7.30 9.84
CA VAL A 119 -7.96 8.11 10.80
C VAL A 119 -7.73 9.60 10.57
N GLY A 120 -6.49 10.02 10.37
CA GLY A 120 -6.16 11.40 10.00
C GLY A 120 -6.87 11.85 8.72
N LEU A 121 -6.87 11.00 7.68
CA LEU A 121 -7.58 11.26 6.42
C LEU A 121 -9.10 11.42 6.62
N LEU A 122 -9.71 10.54 7.42
CA LEU A 122 -11.14 10.60 7.71
C LEU A 122 -11.51 11.90 8.45
N LEU A 123 -10.71 12.32 9.42
CA LEU A 123 -10.94 13.57 10.16
C LEU A 123 -10.73 14.80 9.27
N ALA A 124 -9.74 14.81 8.40
CA ALA A 124 -9.53 15.88 7.42
C ALA A 124 -10.71 15.96 6.43
N ALA A 125 -11.21 14.83 5.94
CA ALA A 125 -12.42 14.78 5.12
C ALA A 125 -13.64 15.33 5.84
N ARG A 126 -13.81 15.03 7.12
CA ARG A 126 -14.87 15.59 7.97
C ARG A 126 -14.78 17.11 8.05
N TYR A 127 -13.56 17.67 8.16
CA TYR A 127 -13.39 19.13 8.14
C TYR A 127 -13.94 19.72 6.85
N LEU A 128 -13.55 19.19 5.70
CA LEU A 128 -14.01 19.68 4.39
C LEU A 128 -15.54 19.61 4.25
N LEU A 129 -16.15 18.54 4.78
CA LEU A 129 -17.61 18.37 4.77
C LEU A 129 -18.31 19.39 5.66
N ARG A 130 -17.87 19.58 6.91
CA ARG A 130 -18.54 20.45 7.90
C ARG A 130 -18.39 21.92 7.55
N GLU A 131 -17.20 22.33 7.12
CA GLU A 131 -16.93 23.72 6.71
C GLU A 131 -17.40 24.01 5.29
N ARG A 132 -17.86 22.98 4.55
CA ARG A 132 -18.33 23.11 3.16
C ARG A 132 -17.29 23.77 2.26
N VAL A 133 -16.04 23.35 2.41
CA VAL A 133 -14.91 23.92 1.69
C VAL A 133 -15.16 23.82 0.18
N ALA A 134 -15.12 24.96 -0.51
CA ALA A 134 -15.20 24.99 -1.97
C ALA A 134 -13.86 24.53 -2.57
N LEU A 135 -13.90 23.54 -3.45
CA LEU A 135 -12.71 22.91 -4.03
C LEU A 135 -12.52 23.33 -5.49
N ASP A 136 -11.25 23.42 -5.92
CA ASP A 136 -10.87 23.78 -7.30
C ASP A 136 -11.24 22.69 -8.33
N ARG A 137 -11.36 21.45 -7.86
CA ARG A 137 -11.79 20.27 -8.64
C ARG A 137 -12.43 19.22 -7.74
N ARG A 138 -12.96 18.17 -8.33
CA ARG A 138 -13.48 17.04 -7.57
C ARG A 138 -12.37 16.38 -6.75
N VAL A 139 -12.63 16.14 -5.48
CA VAL A 139 -11.72 15.40 -4.59
C VAL A 139 -12.39 14.08 -4.21
N LEU A 140 -11.65 12.99 -4.35
CA LEU A 140 -12.01 11.69 -3.79
C LEU A 140 -11.17 11.43 -2.54
N VAL A 141 -11.84 11.14 -1.45
CA VAL A 141 -11.22 10.59 -0.23
C VAL A 141 -11.49 9.10 -0.24
N VAL A 142 -10.43 8.31 -0.22
CA VAL A 142 -10.51 6.86 -0.44
C VAL A 142 -9.86 6.12 0.72
N ALA A 143 -10.67 5.35 1.45
CA ALA A 143 -10.15 4.30 2.32
C ALA A 143 -10.04 3.04 1.45
N ASN A 144 -8.86 2.78 0.91
CA ASN A 144 -8.65 1.73 -0.08
C ASN A 144 -8.28 0.38 0.54
N SER A 145 -8.50 -0.68 -0.22
CA SER A 145 -8.29 -2.06 0.19
C SER A 145 -7.10 -2.69 -0.52
N CYS A 146 -6.62 -3.81 0.02
CA CYS A 146 -5.66 -4.68 -0.65
C CYS A 146 -4.33 -3.99 -1.00
N GLU A 147 -3.86 -3.04 -0.20
CA GLU A 147 -2.51 -2.50 -0.35
C GLU A 147 -1.49 -3.58 -0.02
N GLU A 148 -1.68 -4.30 1.06
CA GLU A 148 -0.70 -5.16 1.66
C GLU A 148 -0.43 -6.47 0.90
N GLY A 149 0.82 -6.92 1.00
CA GLY A 149 1.24 -8.28 0.65
C GLY A 149 0.72 -8.79 -0.71
N LEU A 150 -0.13 -9.80 -0.65
CA LEU A 150 -0.75 -10.44 -1.83
C LEU A 150 -2.07 -9.77 -2.25
N GLY A 151 -2.50 -8.72 -1.58
CA GLY A 151 -3.61 -7.85 -2.01
C GLY A 151 -3.35 -7.22 -3.38
N ASN A 152 -2.06 -7.00 -3.71
CA ASN A 152 -1.58 -6.65 -5.05
C ASN A 152 -2.17 -5.35 -5.58
N LEU A 153 -2.45 -4.39 -4.70
CA LEU A 153 -3.04 -3.07 -4.99
C LEU A 153 -4.41 -3.18 -5.70
N ALA A 154 -5.20 -4.20 -5.34
CA ALA A 154 -6.47 -4.44 -6.02
C ALA A 154 -7.43 -3.26 -5.86
N GLY A 155 -7.47 -2.63 -4.67
CA GLY A 155 -8.28 -1.45 -4.41
C GLY A 155 -7.91 -0.26 -5.31
N THR A 156 -6.63 0.08 -5.36
CA THR A 156 -6.15 1.18 -6.20
C THR A 156 -6.33 0.91 -7.68
N ARG A 157 -6.14 -0.34 -8.13
CA ARG A 157 -6.41 -0.74 -9.53
C ARG A 157 -7.88 -0.56 -9.90
N GLU A 158 -8.80 -0.97 -9.03
CA GLU A 158 -10.24 -0.79 -9.25
C GLU A 158 -10.60 0.70 -9.33
N LEU A 159 -10.03 1.51 -8.42
CA LEU A 159 -10.22 2.96 -8.44
C LEU A 159 -9.79 3.56 -9.77
N PHE A 160 -8.57 3.25 -10.24
CA PHE A 160 -8.05 3.80 -11.50
C PHE A 160 -8.74 3.24 -12.74
N SER A 161 -9.26 2.01 -12.70
CA SER A 161 -10.11 1.46 -13.76
C SER A 161 -11.45 2.23 -13.86
N HIS A 162 -12.08 2.52 -12.72
CA HIS A 162 -13.36 3.24 -12.68
C HIS A 162 -13.23 4.71 -13.10
N TYR A 163 -12.10 5.36 -12.76
CA TYR A 163 -11.85 6.77 -13.08
C TYR A 163 -10.77 6.96 -14.15
N GLU A 164 -10.65 6.02 -15.08
CA GLU A 164 -9.65 6.03 -16.15
C GLU A 164 -9.57 7.39 -16.87
N GLY A 165 -8.36 7.92 -17.00
CA GLY A 165 -8.06 9.19 -17.67
C GLY A 165 -8.55 10.46 -16.95
N ARG A 166 -9.21 10.32 -15.80
CA ARG A 166 -9.79 11.46 -15.05
C ARG A 166 -8.96 11.90 -13.87
N VAL A 167 -8.18 11.03 -13.26
CA VAL A 167 -7.32 11.37 -12.12
C VAL A 167 -6.14 12.22 -12.60
N ARG A 168 -5.91 13.35 -11.93
CA ARG A 168 -4.84 14.30 -12.22
C ARG A 168 -3.72 14.26 -11.19
N GLU A 169 -4.03 13.89 -9.96
CA GLU A 169 -3.09 13.84 -8.85
C GLU A 169 -3.54 12.79 -7.84
N PHE A 170 -2.58 12.09 -7.24
CA PHE A 170 -2.84 11.06 -6.24
C PHE A 170 -1.88 11.20 -5.07
N THR A 171 -2.42 11.29 -3.87
CA THR A 171 -1.68 11.25 -2.60
C THR A 171 -2.14 10.04 -1.80
N SER A 172 -1.22 9.15 -1.43
CA SER A 172 -1.44 8.15 -0.41
C SER A 172 -0.83 8.62 0.91
N PHE A 173 -1.56 8.50 2.00
CA PHE A 173 -1.02 8.66 3.34
C PHE A 173 -0.74 7.27 3.87
N ASP A 174 0.55 6.98 4.13
CA ASP A 174 1.02 5.65 4.52
C ASP A 174 2.47 5.79 5.04
N LEU A 175 2.91 4.85 5.87
CA LEU A 175 4.23 4.88 6.51
C LEU A 175 4.36 5.92 7.63
N TYR A 176 5.60 6.16 8.07
CA TYR A 176 5.90 7.02 9.21
C TYR A 176 6.36 8.42 8.81
N LEU A 177 6.09 9.39 9.69
CA LEU A 177 6.39 10.82 9.52
C LEU A 177 7.86 11.07 9.15
N GLY A 178 8.08 11.84 8.10
CA GLY A 178 9.38 12.09 7.49
C GLY A 178 9.63 11.26 6.24
N THR A 179 8.93 10.15 6.05
CA THR A 179 9.01 9.36 4.81
C THR A 179 8.18 10.02 3.72
N HIS A 180 8.80 10.28 2.58
CA HIS A 180 8.15 10.79 1.38
C HIS A 180 8.52 9.91 0.18
N VAL A 181 7.62 9.02 -0.24
CA VAL A 181 7.84 8.13 -1.38
C VAL A 181 7.52 8.88 -2.66
N THR A 182 8.53 9.12 -3.47
CA THR A 182 8.44 9.93 -4.71
C THR A 182 8.64 9.11 -5.98
N SER A 183 8.90 7.81 -5.84
CA SER A 183 9.09 6.86 -6.94
C SER A 183 8.69 5.45 -6.52
N ALA A 184 8.15 4.67 -7.45
CA ALA A 184 7.63 3.34 -7.18
C ALA A 184 8.63 2.23 -7.44
N VAL A 185 8.76 1.31 -6.48
CA VAL A 185 9.39 0.00 -6.67
C VAL A 185 8.34 -1.03 -7.05
N GLY A 186 8.42 -1.54 -8.26
CA GLY A 186 7.53 -2.60 -8.70
C GLY A 186 8.04 -4.00 -8.30
N SER A 187 7.15 -4.99 -8.37
CA SER A 187 7.50 -6.38 -8.06
C SER A 187 6.67 -7.38 -8.84
N HIS A 188 7.29 -8.51 -9.18
CA HIS A 188 6.56 -9.71 -9.59
C HIS A 188 6.78 -10.80 -8.56
N ARG A 189 5.71 -11.47 -8.15
CA ARG A 189 5.69 -12.50 -7.13
C ARG A 189 5.17 -13.80 -7.72
N TRP A 190 5.92 -14.87 -7.54
CA TRP A 190 5.64 -16.16 -8.13
C TRP A 190 5.55 -17.25 -7.06
N ARG A 191 4.67 -18.21 -7.30
CA ARG A 191 4.70 -19.52 -6.66
C ARG A 191 5.24 -20.51 -7.66
N VAL A 192 6.36 -21.14 -7.35
CA VAL A 192 6.88 -22.26 -8.13
C VAL A 192 6.67 -23.55 -7.31
N ARG A 193 6.00 -24.52 -7.88
CA ARG A 193 5.71 -25.80 -7.27
C ARG A 193 6.33 -26.91 -8.10
N CYS A 194 6.98 -27.86 -7.46
CA CYS A 194 7.44 -29.11 -8.07
C CYS A 194 6.65 -30.29 -7.53
N ARG A 195 6.29 -31.23 -8.42
CA ARG A 195 5.66 -32.51 -8.05
C ARG A 195 6.38 -33.64 -8.72
N THR A 196 6.70 -34.69 -7.93
CA THR A 196 7.34 -35.92 -8.38
C THR A 196 6.52 -37.14 -7.96
N GLN A 197 7.05 -38.33 -8.24
CA GLN A 197 6.39 -39.55 -7.84
C GLN A 197 6.53 -39.85 -6.34
N GLY A 198 7.60 -39.30 -5.71
CA GLY A 198 7.96 -39.63 -4.34
C GLY A 198 8.39 -41.08 -4.14
N GLY A 199 8.43 -41.51 -2.88
CA GLY A 199 8.71 -42.90 -2.54
C GLY A 199 9.54 -43.09 -1.26
N HIS A 200 9.88 -44.36 -0.97
CA HIS A 200 10.75 -44.70 0.13
C HIS A 200 12.22 -44.40 -0.21
N SER A 201 12.94 -43.67 0.63
CA SER A 201 14.28 -43.18 0.32
C SER A 201 15.31 -44.26 -0.01
N TRP A 202 15.17 -45.45 0.53
CA TRP A 202 16.05 -46.59 0.27
C TRP A 202 15.55 -47.42 -0.95
N GLU A 203 14.28 -47.82 -0.94
CA GLU A 203 13.78 -48.77 -1.96
C GLU A 203 13.58 -48.10 -3.33
N ASN A 204 13.31 -46.81 -3.32
CA ASN A 204 13.04 -46.03 -4.54
C ASN A 204 14.18 -45.02 -4.83
N PHE A 205 15.37 -45.29 -4.30
CA PHE A 205 16.55 -44.42 -4.53
C PHE A 205 16.78 -44.19 -6.03
N GLY A 206 17.02 -42.95 -6.43
CA GLY A 206 17.21 -42.52 -7.83
C GLY A 206 15.94 -42.00 -8.50
N ARG A 207 14.79 -41.95 -7.79
CA ARG A 207 13.64 -41.16 -8.27
C ARG A 207 13.84 -39.69 -8.03
N ASP A 208 13.18 -38.88 -8.84
CA ASP A 208 13.18 -37.41 -8.70
C ASP A 208 12.65 -37.00 -7.34
N ASN A 209 13.31 -36.03 -6.73
CA ASN A 209 12.96 -35.48 -5.42
C ASN A 209 12.52 -34.01 -5.62
N ALA A 210 11.29 -33.66 -5.27
CA ALA A 210 10.74 -32.35 -5.48
C ALA A 210 11.52 -31.21 -4.76
N ILE A 211 12.18 -31.53 -3.62
CA ILE A 211 13.04 -30.58 -2.91
C ILE A 211 14.32 -30.34 -3.72
N GLU A 212 14.98 -31.40 -4.20
CA GLU A 212 16.20 -31.33 -4.98
C GLU A 212 15.99 -30.54 -6.28
N GLU A 213 14.89 -30.80 -6.98
CA GLU A 213 14.50 -30.09 -8.21
C GLU A 213 14.32 -28.58 -7.96
N LEU A 214 13.65 -28.20 -6.87
CA LEU A 214 13.49 -26.78 -6.55
C LEU A 214 14.78 -26.13 -6.04
N CYS A 215 15.67 -26.87 -5.38
CA CYS A 215 17.01 -26.36 -5.03
C CYS A 215 17.80 -26.02 -6.30
N SER A 216 17.80 -26.91 -7.32
CA SER A 216 18.42 -26.65 -8.61
C SER A 216 17.80 -25.43 -9.32
N PHE A 217 16.47 -25.29 -9.28
CA PHE A 217 15.78 -24.12 -9.80
C PHE A 217 16.22 -22.83 -9.10
N ILE A 218 16.36 -22.85 -7.76
CA ILE A 218 16.80 -21.69 -6.98
C ILE A 218 18.26 -21.32 -7.31
N GLU A 219 19.14 -22.31 -7.44
CA GLU A 219 20.54 -22.06 -7.84
C GLU A 219 20.61 -21.36 -9.21
N ASP A 220 19.91 -21.88 -10.21
CA ASP A 220 19.85 -21.28 -11.54
C ASP A 220 19.17 -19.89 -11.51
N LEU A 221 18.15 -19.67 -10.66
CA LEU A 221 17.52 -18.37 -10.45
C LEU A 221 18.50 -17.32 -9.92
N TYR A 222 19.28 -17.66 -8.89
CA TYR A 222 20.26 -16.73 -8.33
C TYR A 222 21.52 -16.57 -9.20
N ALA A 223 21.73 -17.45 -10.19
CA ALA A 223 22.79 -17.31 -11.19
C ALA A 223 22.44 -16.38 -12.34
N LEU A 224 21.17 -15.90 -12.44
CA LEU A 224 20.78 -14.94 -13.46
C LEU A 224 21.56 -13.63 -13.34
N GLU A 225 22.04 -13.11 -14.47
CA GLU A 225 22.61 -11.77 -14.56
C GLU A 225 21.49 -10.73 -14.51
N LEU A 226 21.38 -10.02 -13.37
CA LEU A 226 20.31 -9.04 -13.18
C LEU A 226 20.48 -7.82 -14.08
N PRO A 227 19.37 -7.21 -14.57
CA PRO A 227 19.42 -5.93 -15.26
C PRO A 227 20.10 -4.85 -14.40
N THR A 228 20.96 -4.03 -15.03
CA THR A 228 21.80 -3.03 -14.34
C THR A 228 21.34 -1.59 -14.54
N HIS A 229 20.26 -1.35 -15.32
CA HIS A 229 19.75 0.01 -15.58
C HIS A 229 19.18 0.68 -14.34
N ALA A 230 18.63 -0.13 -13.42
CA ALA A 230 18.14 0.30 -12.13
C ALA A 230 18.38 -0.80 -11.08
N LYS A 231 18.27 -0.45 -9.80
CA LYS A 231 18.34 -1.42 -8.72
C LYS A 231 17.30 -2.53 -8.94
N THR A 232 17.79 -3.75 -9.10
CA THR A 232 16.98 -4.96 -9.29
C THR A 232 17.40 -6.03 -8.28
N THR A 233 16.44 -6.69 -7.66
CA THR A 233 16.67 -7.69 -6.61
C THR A 233 15.86 -8.94 -6.86
N ILE A 234 16.35 -10.08 -6.35
CA ILE A 234 15.63 -11.35 -6.29
C ILE A 234 15.60 -11.81 -4.82
N ASN A 235 14.49 -12.42 -4.42
CA ASN A 235 14.36 -13.07 -3.12
C ASN A 235 13.51 -14.34 -3.22
N VAL A 236 13.96 -15.41 -2.56
CA VAL A 236 13.17 -16.60 -2.25
C VAL A 236 12.75 -16.50 -0.79
N GLY A 237 11.53 -16.04 -0.54
CA GLY A 237 11.06 -15.71 0.81
C GLY A 237 10.45 -16.89 1.58
N ARG A 238 10.08 -17.96 0.88
CA ARG A 238 9.46 -19.14 1.53
C ARG A 238 9.77 -20.40 0.74
N PHE A 239 10.14 -21.45 1.45
CA PHE A 239 10.29 -22.81 0.94
C PHE A 239 9.49 -23.77 1.82
N VAL A 240 8.68 -24.63 1.20
CA VAL A 240 7.92 -25.70 1.90
C VAL A 240 7.99 -26.97 1.07
N GLY A 241 8.31 -28.12 1.69
CA GLY A 241 8.33 -29.40 0.97
C GLY A 241 8.70 -30.58 1.84
N GLY A 242 8.39 -31.78 1.32
CA GLY A 242 8.64 -33.05 1.98
C GLY A 242 7.73 -33.35 3.16
N THR A 243 7.89 -34.55 3.75
CA THR A 243 7.09 -35.03 4.88
C THR A 243 7.95 -35.61 6.00
N THR A 244 8.80 -36.60 5.69
CA THR A 244 9.65 -37.28 6.66
C THR A 244 11.06 -37.52 6.09
N VAL A 245 12.04 -37.78 6.96
CA VAL A 245 13.45 -37.97 6.57
C VAL A 245 13.70 -39.19 5.68
N ASN A 246 12.84 -40.20 5.75
CA ASN A 246 12.96 -41.46 4.99
C ASN A 246 12.02 -41.56 3.79
N SER A 247 11.47 -40.43 3.33
CA SER A 247 10.71 -40.33 2.10
C SER A 247 11.38 -39.42 1.08
N ILE A 248 11.31 -39.78 -0.19
CA ILE A 248 11.62 -38.89 -1.32
C ILE A 248 10.47 -37.89 -1.41
N ALA A 249 10.77 -36.59 -1.41
CA ALA A 249 9.74 -35.56 -1.40
C ALA A 249 8.90 -35.60 -2.70
N GLU A 250 7.60 -35.84 -2.53
CA GLU A 250 6.63 -35.85 -3.64
C GLU A 250 6.26 -34.43 -4.08
N GLU A 251 6.19 -33.48 -3.14
CA GLU A 251 5.82 -32.08 -3.43
C GLU A 251 6.71 -31.13 -2.66
N ALA A 252 7.10 -30.04 -3.35
CA ALA A 252 7.72 -28.88 -2.75
C ALA A 252 7.26 -27.60 -3.46
N SER A 253 7.30 -26.46 -2.78
CA SER A 253 6.97 -25.16 -3.35
C SER A 253 7.80 -24.04 -2.78
N VAL A 254 8.07 -23.02 -3.60
CA VAL A 254 8.77 -21.78 -3.21
C VAL A 254 7.95 -20.56 -3.58
N LEU A 255 8.08 -19.50 -2.78
CA LEU A 255 7.63 -18.17 -3.14
C LEU A 255 8.86 -17.34 -3.52
N VAL A 256 8.83 -16.82 -4.74
CA VAL A 256 9.88 -16.00 -5.33
C VAL A 256 9.35 -14.61 -5.58
N GLU A 257 10.17 -13.61 -5.31
CA GLU A 257 9.91 -12.23 -5.66
C GLU A 257 11.13 -11.64 -6.36
N TYR A 258 10.91 -10.83 -7.39
CA TYR A 258 11.91 -9.89 -7.88
C TYR A 258 11.31 -8.50 -7.94
N ARG A 259 12.14 -7.49 -7.62
CA ARG A 259 11.76 -6.08 -7.55
C ARG A 259 12.70 -5.22 -8.37
N SER A 260 12.16 -4.11 -8.89
CA SER A 260 12.97 -3.05 -9.49
C SER A 260 12.26 -1.70 -9.42
N SER A 261 13.03 -0.61 -9.37
CA SER A 261 12.50 0.75 -9.57
C SER A 261 12.29 1.11 -11.06
N SER A 262 12.60 0.19 -11.96
CA SER A 262 12.39 0.35 -13.42
C SER A 262 11.40 -0.68 -13.96
N GLN A 263 10.36 -0.21 -14.64
CA GLN A 263 9.40 -1.08 -15.31
C GLN A 263 10.09 -1.94 -16.39
N ARG A 264 11.06 -1.37 -17.10
CA ARG A 264 11.86 -2.10 -18.10
C ARG A 264 12.63 -3.26 -17.47
N CYS A 265 13.30 -3.03 -16.33
CA CYS A 265 14.01 -4.11 -15.64
C CYS A 265 13.07 -5.22 -15.18
N LEU A 266 11.84 -4.88 -14.73
CA LEU A 266 10.82 -5.89 -14.36
C LEU A 266 10.39 -6.74 -15.55
N GLU A 267 10.27 -6.15 -16.73
CA GLU A 267 9.93 -6.87 -17.96
C GLU A 267 11.07 -7.76 -18.44
N GLU A 268 12.31 -7.28 -18.38
CA GLU A 268 13.50 -8.08 -18.63
C GLU A 268 13.56 -9.28 -17.67
N MET A 269 13.38 -9.05 -16.37
CA MET A 269 13.31 -10.11 -15.35
C MET A 269 12.18 -11.11 -15.59
N TYR A 270 11.01 -10.63 -16.03
CA TYR A 270 9.90 -11.52 -16.39
C TYR A 270 10.28 -12.46 -17.53
N GLY A 271 10.90 -11.93 -18.59
CA GLY A 271 11.40 -12.74 -19.69
C GLY A 271 12.43 -13.78 -19.25
N MET A 272 13.43 -13.37 -18.46
CA MET A 272 14.46 -14.27 -17.92
C MET A 272 13.86 -15.37 -17.04
N PHE A 273 12.92 -15.03 -16.17
CA PHE A 273 12.25 -15.99 -15.30
C PHE A 273 11.44 -17.02 -16.10
N VAL A 274 10.70 -16.58 -17.12
CA VAL A 274 9.92 -17.48 -17.99
C VAL A 274 10.86 -18.43 -18.74
N VAL A 275 11.96 -17.94 -19.29
CA VAL A 275 12.98 -18.79 -19.95
C VAL A 275 13.55 -19.81 -18.97
N LEU A 276 13.87 -19.42 -17.74
CA LEU A 276 14.37 -20.34 -16.71
C LEU A 276 13.36 -21.46 -16.42
N VAL A 277 12.08 -21.12 -16.25
CA VAL A 277 11.01 -22.12 -16.04
C VAL A 277 10.93 -23.09 -17.22
N GLU A 278 10.97 -22.58 -18.46
CA GLU A 278 10.94 -23.40 -19.67
C GLU A 278 12.15 -24.33 -19.80
N GLU A 279 13.32 -23.88 -19.37
CA GLU A 279 14.55 -24.70 -19.37
C GLU A 279 14.43 -25.88 -18.41
N HIS A 280 13.92 -25.63 -17.18
CA HIS A 280 13.66 -26.71 -16.23
C HIS A 280 12.63 -27.70 -16.76
N LEU A 281 11.55 -27.24 -17.37
CA LEU A 281 10.56 -28.12 -18.01
C LEU A 281 11.17 -28.97 -19.13
N ARG A 282 12.09 -28.39 -19.95
CA ARG A 282 12.81 -29.13 -21.02
C ARG A 282 13.79 -30.16 -20.46
N ARG A 283 14.38 -29.93 -19.29
CA ARG A 283 15.22 -30.90 -18.55
C ARG A 283 14.39 -32.05 -17.94
N GLY A 284 13.07 -31.95 -17.95
CA GLY A 284 12.16 -32.97 -17.44
C GLY A 284 11.64 -32.68 -16.01
N THR A 285 12.04 -31.58 -15.39
CA THR A 285 11.56 -31.15 -14.09
C THR A 285 10.07 -30.83 -14.15
N ARG A 286 9.28 -31.38 -13.22
CA ARG A 286 7.82 -31.19 -13.17
C ARG A 286 7.45 -29.97 -12.32
N ILE A 287 7.78 -28.79 -12.80
CA ILE A 287 7.45 -27.53 -12.15
C ILE A 287 6.22 -26.87 -12.75
N ASP A 288 5.48 -26.17 -11.89
CA ASP A 288 4.39 -25.26 -12.23
C ASP A 288 4.69 -23.88 -11.60
N ALA A 289 4.80 -22.85 -12.44
CA ALA A 289 5.08 -21.49 -12.00
C ALA A 289 3.84 -20.62 -12.21
N LYS A 290 3.28 -20.10 -11.10
CA LYS A 290 2.10 -19.23 -11.11
C LYS A 290 2.48 -17.84 -10.64
N LEU A 291 2.22 -16.83 -11.46
CA LEU A 291 2.28 -15.44 -11.04
C LEU A 291 1.16 -15.18 -10.02
N ILE A 292 1.51 -14.74 -8.81
CA ILE A 292 0.57 -14.52 -7.69
C ILE A 292 0.48 -13.05 -7.28
N GLY A 293 1.34 -12.18 -7.82
CA GLY A 293 1.29 -10.75 -7.61
C GLY A 293 2.13 -10.01 -8.65
N ARG A 294 1.66 -8.85 -9.06
CA ARG A 294 2.37 -7.97 -9.99
C ARG A 294 2.08 -6.52 -9.61
N ARG A 295 3.07 -5.82 -9.05
CA ARG A 295 3.00 -4.38 -8.80
C ARG A 295 3.84 -3.66 -9.84
N PRO A 296 3.33 -2.62 -10.53
CA PRO A 296 4.12 -1.88 -11.51
C PRO A 296 5.19 -1.03 -10.82
N ALA A 297 6.29 -0.75 -11.49
CA ALA A 297 7.22 0.31 -11.12
C ALA A 297 6.76 1.66 -11.66
N SER A 298 7.47 2.74 -11.34
CA SER A 298 7.31 4.02 -12.04
C SER A 298 7.51 3.84 -13.55
N GLY A 299 6.72 4.56 -14.34
CA GLY A 299 6.90 4.61 -15.78
C GLY A 299 8.25 5.23 -16.17
N ASP A 300 8.65 5.05 -17.43
CA ASP A 300 9.93 5.58 -17.94
C ASP A 300 10.00 7.11 -17.98
N ARG A 301 8.85 7.78 -17.84
CA ARG A 301 8.73 9.23 -17.87
C ARG A 301 8.20 9.75 -16.55
N VAL A 302 8.89 10.75 -15.98
CA VAL A 302 8.40 11.49 -14.82
C VAL A 302 7.14 12.28 -15.25
N PRO A 303 6.01 12.14 -14.54
CA PRO A 303 4.79 12.87 -14.87
C PRO A 303 4.97 14.39 -14.80
N ASP A 304 4.32 15.11 -15.71
CA ASP A 304 4.24 16.57 -15.64
C ASP A 304 3.52 16.97 -14.32
N GLY A 305 4.09 17.89 -13.53
CA GLY A 305 3.58 18.27 -12.20
C GLY A 305 4.15 17.46 -11.03
N GLN A 306 4.86 16.35 -11.24
CA GLN A 306 5.44 15.55 -10.15
C GLN A 306 6.37 16.36 -9.24
N ALA A 307 7.26 17.17 -9.83
CA ALA A 307 8.20 17.98 -9.05
C ALA A 307 7.50 19.05 -8.21
N GLU A 308 6.40 19.60 -8.71
CA GLU A 308 5.59 20.59 -8.00
C GLU A 308 4.85 19.93 -6.82
N LEU A 309 4.23 18.77 -7.04
CA LEU A 309 3.59 17.97 -5.99
C LEU A 309 4.57 17.64 -4.86
N VAL A 310 5.75 17.13 -5.20
CA VAL A 310 6.81 16.80 -4.22
C VAL A 310 7.25 18.03 -3.44
N SER A 311 7.58 19.13 -4.15
CA SER A 311 8.06 20.38 -3.49
C SER A 311 7.02 20.96 -2.54
N ARG A 312 5.76 21.02 -2.95
CA ARG A 312 4.64 21.50 -2.14
C ARG A 312 4.45 20.68 -0.87
N THR A 313 4.51 19.38 -1.00
CA THR A 313 4.39 18.45 0.13
C THR A 313 5.57 18.56 1.10
N ASP A 314 6.80 18.69 0.58
CA ASP A 314 7.97 18.92 1.40
C ASP A 314 7.86 20.18 2.25
N GLU A 315 7.31 21.26 1.70
CA GLU A 315 7.05 22.48 2.46
C GLU A 315 6.06 22.25 3.61
N VAL A 316 4.99 21.48 3.36
CA VAL A 316 4.00 21.14 4.39
C VAL A 316 4.60 20.26 5.48
N LEU A 317 5.40 19.24 5.11
CA LEU A 317 6.09 18.37 6.08
C LEU A 317 7.05 19.15 6.98
N ARG A 318 7.83 20.07 6.42
CA ARG A 318 8.70 20.94 7.23
C ARG A 318 7.91 21.86 8.15
N ALA A 319 6.85 22.45 7.66
CA ALA A 319 6.11 23.50 8.37
C ALA A 319 5.14 22.97 9.44
N LEU A 320 4.54 21.79 9.24
CA LEU A 320 3.54 21.18 10.13
C LEU A 320 4.02 19.86 10.73
N GLY A 321 4.71 19.03 9.96
CA GLY A 321 5.32 17.80 10.44
C GLY A 321 6.53 18.04 11.33
N GLY A 322 7.21 19.19 11.16
CA GLY A 322 8.42 19.52 11.93
C GLY A 322 9.60 18.61 11.60
N VAL A 323 9.61 18.01 10.41
CA VAL A 323 10.63 17.06 9.94
C VAL A 323 11.22 17.51 8.61
N GLU A 324 12.46 17.12 8.34
CA GLU A 324 13.02 17.20 6.99
C GLU A 324 12.59 15.94 6.22
N PRO A 325 11.90 16.09 5.08
CA PRO A 325 11.42 14.95 4.32
C PRO A 325 12.56 14.11 3.75
N GLU A 326 12.46 12.79 3.90
CA GLU A 326 13.38 11.84 3.28
C GLU A 326 12.69 11.21 2.06
N HIS A 327 13.26 11.45 0.87
CA HIS A 327 12.72 10.89 -0.36
C HIS A 327 13.12 9.43 -0.53
N HIS A 328 12.11 8.57 -0.75
CA HIS A 328 12.30 7.13 -0.90
C HIS A 328 11.72 6.61 -2.21
N GLU A 329 12.26 5.47 -2.64
CA GLU A 329 11.62 4.57 -3.60
C GLU A 329 10.98 3.44 -2.79
N SER A 330 9.66 3.23 -2.91
CA SER A 330 8.96 2.16 -2.20
C SER A 330 7.83 1.58 -3.03
N SER A 331 7.19 0.53 -2.51
CA SER A 331 6.04 -0.12 -3.13
C SER A 331 4.81 0.16 -2.29
N THR A 332 3.96 1.05 -2.75
CA THR A 332 2.75 1.56 -2.09
C THR A 332 1.62 1.68 -3.11
N ASP A 333 0.46 2.16 -2.71
CA ASP A 333 -0.65 2.48 -3.62
C ASP A 333 -0.27 3.45 -4.74
N ALA A 334 0.72 4.31 -4.52
CA ALA A 334 1.23 5.22 -5.53
C ALA A 334 1.84 4.52 -6.77
N ASN A 335 2.17 3.22 -6.69
CA ASN A 335 2.68 2.45 -7.83
C ASN A 335 1.74 2.49 -9.04
N VAL A 336 0.43 2.39 -8.80
CA VAL A 336 -0.54 2.36 -9.89
C VAL A 336 -0.57 3.70 -10.65
N PRO A 337 -0.81 4.86 -10.02
CA PRO A 337 -0.77 6.14 -10.71
C PRO A 337 0.59 6.48 -11.32
N PHE A 338 1.70 6.16 -10.67
CA PHE A 338 3.04 6.32 -11.25
C PHE A 338 3.18 5.58 -12.58
N SER A 339 2.69 4.34 -12.64
CA SER A 339 2.77 3.53 -13.87
C SER A 339 1.90 4.08 -15.01
N LEU A 340 0.90 4.89 -14.69
CA LEU A 340 -0.01 5.55 -15.62
C LEU A 340 0.47 6.97 -16.02
N GLY A 341 1.62 7.41 -15.49
CA GLY A 341 2.15 8.75 -15.76
C GLY A 341 1.37 9.87 -15.07
N ILE A 342 0.72 9.56 -13.94
CA ILE A 342 -0.02 10.52 -13.12
C ILE A 342 0.87 10.96 -11.96
N PRO A 343 0.95 12.28 -11.66
CA PRO A 343 1.63 12.77 -10.48
C PRO A 343 1.12 12.09 -9.22
N ALA A 344 2.03 11.46 -8.47
CA ALA A 344 1.67 10.68 -7.30
C ALA A 344 2.79 10.68 -6.25
N HIS A 345 2.42 10.39 -5.02
CA HIS A 345 3.36 10.16 -3.93
C HIS A 345 2.69 9.44 -2.76
N THR A 346 3.52 9.00 -1.80
CA THR A 346 3.06 8.48 -0.52
C THR A 346 3.77 9.25 0.60
N VAL A 347 3.01 9.64 1.62
CA VAL A 347 3.46 10.54 2.70
C VAL A 347 3.16 9.91 4.05
N GLY A 348 4.19 9.70 4.85
CA GLY A 348 4.05 9.29 6.23
C GLY A 348 3.64 10.45 7.15
N THR A 349 2.68 10.21 8.05
CA THR A 349 2.13 11.28 8.89
C THR A 349 2.18 11.03 10.38
N VAL A 350 2.57 9.83 10.84
CA VAL A 350 2.65 9.50 12.27
C VAL A 350 4.04 9.01 12.67
N VAL A 351 4.46 9.29 13.88
CA VAL A 351 5.70 8.72 14.44
C VAL A 351 5.38 7.34 15.00
N GLY A 352 6.11 6.34 14.54
CA GLY A 352 5.93 4.95 14.95
C GLY A 352 7.15 4.10 14.62
N ASP A 353 7.07 2.80 14.93
CA ASP A 353 8.11 1.83 14.61
C ASP A 353 7.55 0.41 14.65
N LEU A 354 8.39 -0.56 14.24
CA LEU A 354 8.11 -1.98 14.22
C LEU A 354 7.01 -2.38 13.22
N LEU A 355 6.98 -1.68 12.08
CA LEU A 355 6.12 -1.97 10.92
C LEU A 355 6.07 -3.48 10.63
N HIS A 356 4.89 -4.02 10.33
CA HIS A 356 4.66 -5.45 10.04
C HIS A 356 4.99 -6.41 11.19
N THR A 357 5.09 -5.92 12.42
CA THR A 357 5.24 -6.77 13.62
C THR A 357 4.03 -6.69 14.55
N ARG A 358 3.91 -7.66 15.45
CA ARG A 358 2.85 -7.65 16.47
C ARG A 358 3.02 -6.57 17.52
N GLU A 359 4.22 -6.01 17.64
CA GLU A 359 4.65 -4.98 18.58
C GLU A 359 4.63 -3.58 17.96
N GLU A 360 4.04 -3.41 16.80
CA GLU A 360 3.91 -2.12 16.13
C GLU A 360 3.23 -1.08 17.03
N TRP A 361 3.76 0.14 17.03
CA TRP A 361 3.30 1.22 17.86
C TRP A 361 3.37 2.57 17.17
N ILE A 362 2.55 3.52 17.63
CA ILE A 362 2.66 4.93 17.28
C ILE A 362 2.77 5.82 18.51
N GLU A 363 3.36 7.00 18.35
CA GLU A 363 3.34 8.06 19.35
C GLU A 363 2.03 8.85 19.27
N LYS A 364 1.25 8.88 20.34
CA LYS A 364 -0.05 9.58 20.38
C LYS A 364 0.07 11.07 20.07
N ALA A 365 1.15 11.72 20.52
CA ALA A 365 1.39 13.13 20.28
C ALA A 365 1.57 13.49 18.80
N SER A 366 2.11 12.56 17.99
CA SER A 366 2.34 12.78 16.55
C SER A 366 1.07 12.84 15.71
N LEU A 367 -0.03 12.28 16.19
CA LEU A 367 -1.32 12.32 15.50
C LEU A 367 -1.74 13.75 15.14
N LYS A 368 -1.55 14.71 16.04
CA LYS A 368 -1.85 16.13 15.77
C LYS A 368 -1.04 16.68 14.60
N GLN A 369 0.25 16.32 14.54
CA GLN A 369 1.12 16.73 13.43
C GLN A 369 0.65 16.11 12.12
N GLY A 370 0.33 14.81 12.16
CA GLY A 370 -0.17 14.07 11.02
C GLY A 370 -1.48 14.61 10.48
N LEU A 371 -2.47 14.81 11.32
CA LEU A 371 -3.75 15.40 10.92
C LEU A 371 -3.58 16.81 10.34
N ALA A 372 -2.67 17.62 10.90
CA ALA A 372 -2.39 18.95 10.36
C ALA A 372 -1.74 18.88 8.98
N VAL A 373 -0.81 17.95 8.75
CA VAL A 373 -0.19 17.70 7.44
C VAL A 373 -1.25 17.27 6.42
N ILE A 374 -2.06 16.26 6.74
CA ILE A 374 -3.11 15.75 5.86
C ILE A 374 -4.10 16.85 5.48
N LEU A 375 -4.63 17.57 6.48
CA LEU A 375 -5.61 18.62 6.24
C LEU A 375 -5.02 19.77 5.42
N ALA A 376 -3.77 20.15 5.67
CA ALA A 376 -3.12 21.21 4.90
C ALA A 376 -2.97 20.84 3.42
N LEU A 377 -2.54 19.61 3.11
CA LEU A 377 -2.44 19.11 1.73
C LEU A 377 -3.81 19.09 1.03
N MET A 378 -4.86 18.73 1.74
CA MET A 378 -6.23 18.76 1.18
C MET A 378 -6.73 20.19 0.98
N LEU A 379 -6.41 21.13 1.88
CA LEU A 379 -6.82 22.52 1.78
C LEU A 379 -6.09 23.33 0.69
N GLU A 380 -4.98 22.81 0.14
CA GLU A 380 -4.34 23.41 -1.03
C GLU A 380 -5.24 23.40 -2.28
N HIS A 381 -6.26 22.54 -2.29
CA HIS A 381 -7.30 22.47 -3.32
C HIS A 381 -8.54 23.35 -3.02
N ALA A 382 -8.51 24.13 -1.93
CA ALA A 382 -9.59 25.05 -1.60
C ALA A 382 -9.49 26.31 -2.45
N THR A 383 -10.61 26.72 -3.05
CA THR A 383 -10.71 27.97 -3.84
C THR A 383 -10.82 29.21 -2.95
N GLU A 384 -11.44 29.05 -1.77
CA GLU A 384 -11.62 30.10 -0.76
C GLU A 384 -11.44 29.50 0.65
N LEU A 385 -10.79 30.21 1.54
CA LEU A 385 -10.55 29.80 2.92
C LEU A 385 -10.95 30.91 3.89
#